data_83bd3d36b55d512f931292f1fd9e5c83
#
_entry.id   83bd3d36b55d512f931292f1fd9e5c83
#
_cell.length_a   1.000
_cell.length_b   1.000
_cell.length_c   1.000
_cell.angle_alpha   90.00
_cell.angle_beta   90.00
_cell.angle_gamma   90.00
#
_symmetry.space_group_name_H-M   'P 1'
#
loop_
_entity.id
_entity.type
_entity.pdbx_description
1 polymer ?
#
loop_
_entity_poly.entity_id
_entity_poly.type
_entity_poly.pdbx_seq_one_letter_code
_entity_poly.pdbx_strand_id
1 'polypeptide(L)'
;FFSVAMQVAAHEAKLGHGKLAEELRDMIDAAKRQGSTTGTASNLVPINKPRGELSGLLTVTYPKSRLCDMILEDAVSEKLKRTIKEQHLHSKLQEHGLSPRRKLLLVGPPGTGKTMTASVLAGELGIPLFLVRLDSLITKFMGETAAKLRQVFDAVGNVRGIYFFDEFDAIGSQRGLANDVGEIRRVLNSFLQMIEQDQSNSVIIAATNHPEILDYALFRRFDDVIEYGLPDQTQIAAMLKGRLAGFKSTRSAWK
;
A
#
# COMPACT_ATOMS: atom_id res chain seq x y z
N PHE A 1 27.65 5.57 1.50
CA PHE A 1 28.60 6.38 2.23
C PHE A 1 29.73 5.51 2.82
N PHE A 2 29.44 4.52 3.70
CA PHE A 2 30.45 3.67 4.35
C PHE A 2 31.32 2.85 3.38
N SER A 3 30.78 2.40 2.25
CA SER A 3 31.56 1.66 1.24
C SER A 3 32.63 2.54 0.56
N VAL A 4 32.28 3.79 0.29
CA VAL A 4 33.24 4.76 -0.30
C VAL A 4 34.31 5.13 0.73
N ALA A 5 33.93 5.34 1.99
CA ALA A 5 34.87 5.63 3.06
C ALA A 5 35.89 4.47 3.28
N MET A 6 35.42 3.20 3.20
CA MET A 6 36.30 2.03 3.25
C MET A 6 37.24 1.92 2.04
N GLN A 7 36.81 2.34 0.85
CA GLN A 7 37.66 2.39 -0.33
C GLN A 7 38.76 3.43 -0.19
N VAL A 8 38.45 4.61 0.40
CA VAL A 8 39.42 5.64 0.69
C VAL A 8 40.47 5.14 1.70
N ALA A 9 40.03 4.49 2.80
CA ALA A 9 40.94 3.91 3.77
C ALA A 9 41.87 2.84 3.16
N ALA A 10 41.33 2.01 2.26
CA ALA A 10 42.11 0.99 1.55
C ALA A 10 43.11 1.64 0.54
N HIS A 11 42.76 2.78 -0.05
CA HIS A 11 43.63 3.52 -0.95
C HIS A 11 44.80 4.18 -0.18
N GLU A 12 44.53 4.81 0.95
CA GLU A 12 45.57 5.41 1.83
C GLU A 12 46.54 4.36 2.39
N ALA A 13 46.02 3.14 2.70
CA ALA A 13 46.88 2.04 3.10
C ALA A 13 47.89 1.63 1.98
N LYS A 14 47.45 1.65 0.72
CA LYS A 14 48.33 1.35 -0.45
C LYS A 14 49.36 2.43 -0.73
N LEU A 15 49.07 3.66 -0.36
CA LEU A 15 50.00 4.81 -0.50
C LEU A 15 51.04 4.90 0.62
N GLY A 16 51.02 3.93 1.56
CA GLY A 16 51.98 3.90 2.67
C GLY A 16 51.55 4.70 3.91
N HIS A 17 50.38 5.31 3.91
CA HIS A 17 49.83 6.07 5.02
C HIS A 17 49.09 5.17 6.03
N GLY A 18 49.76 4.14 6.54
CA GLY A 18 49.14 3.08 7.38
C GLY A 18 48.42 3.62 8.62
N LYS A 19 48.98 4.62 9.33
CA LYS A 19 48.33 5.22 10.50
C LYS A 19 46.99 5.92 10.17
N LEU A 20 46.97 6.68 9.07
CA LEU A 20 45.78 7.38 8.62
C LEU A 20 44.67 6.38 8.17
N ALA A 21 45.06 5.29 7.52
CA ALA A 21 44.17 4.24 7.10
C ALA A 21 43.53 3.50 8.29
N GLU A 22 44.28 3.33 9.37
CA GLU A 22 43.83 2.70 10.61
C GLU A 22 42.85 3.62 11.38
N GLU A 23 43.17 4.90 11.52
CA GLU A 23 42.31 5.91 12.11
C GLU A 23 40.98 6.05 11.35
N LEU A 24 41.02 6.05 10.00
CA LEU A 24 39.79 6.06 9.18
C LEU A 24 38.93 4.81 9.39
N ARG A 25 39.55 3.65 9.50
CA ARG A 25 38.83 2.40 9.82
C ARG A 25 38.17 2.47 11.19
N ASP A 26 38.91 2.90 12.21
CA ASP A 26 38.38 3.01 13.57
C ASP A 26 37.24 4.02 13.66
N MET A 27 37.32 5.15 12.95
CA MET A 27 36.21 6.10 12.85
C MET A 27 34.99 5.53 12.13
N ILE A 28 35.16 4.75 11.06
CA ILE A 28 34.08 4.09 10.34
C ILE A 28 33.41 3.04 11.24
N ASP A 29 34.20 2.26 11.96
CA ASP A 29 33.68 1.23 12.87
C ASP A 29 33.01 1.84 14.12
N ALA A 30 33.54 2.94 14.64
CA ALA A 30 32.91 3.73 15.69
C ALA A 30 31.57 4.32 15.22
N ALA A 31 31.52 4.89 14.02
CA ALA A 31 30.29 5.43 13.43
C ALA A 31 29.24 4.33 13.13
N LYS A 32 29.67 3.14 12.73
CA LYS A 32 28.80 1.95 12.62
C LYS A 32 28.24 1.51 13.97
N ARG A 33 29.04 1.53 15.04
CA ARG A 33 28.60 1.20 16.40
C ARG A 33 27.67 2.26 17.00
N GLN A 34 27.93 3.53 16.78
CA GLN A 34 27.06 4.63 17.21
C GLN A 34 25.74 4.67 16.43
N GLY A 35 25.74 4.29 15.15
CA GLY A 35 24.49 4.13 14.36
C GLY A 35 23.60 2.99 14.82
N SER A 36 24.10 2.08 15.68
CA SER A 36 23.32 0.96 16.23
C SER A 36 22.79 1.19 17.65
N THR A 37 23.09 2.33 18.31
CA THR A 37 22.71 2.55 19.73
C THR A 37 21.75 3.72 19.99
N THR A 38 21.33 4.46 18.97
CA THR A 38 20.31 5.52 19.13
C THR A 38 19.22 5.39 18.07
N GLY A 39 18.33 4.45 18.28
CA GLY A 39 17.13 4.31 17.48
C GLY A 39 16.38 3.10 18.00
N THR A 40 15.25 3.34 18.67
CA THR A 40 14.15 2.39 18.72
C THR A 40 14.22 1.50 17.48
N ALA A 41 14.18 0.19 17.66
CA ALA A 41 14.18 -0.80 16.58
C ALA A 41 13.11 -0.41 15.54
N SER A 42 13.50 0.45 14.61
CA SER A 42 12.83 0.55 13.33
C SER A 42 13.05 -0.83 12.73
N ASN A 43 12.01 -1.66 12.73
CA ASN A 43 11.96 -2.84 11.89
C ASN A 43 12.39 -2.38 10.50
N LEU A 44 13.66 -2.63 10.14
CA LEU A 44 14.14 -2.49 8.77
C LEU A 44 13.36 -3.54 7.98
N VAL A 45 12.17 -3.14 7.52
CA VAL A 45 11.44 -3.93 6.55
C VAL A 45 12.38 -4.05 5.36
N PRO A 46 12.80 -5.25 4.96
CA PRO A 46 13.65 -5.43 3.79
C PRO A 46 12.98 -4.68 2.66
N ILE A 47 13.74 -3.87 1.90
CA ILE A 47 13.22 -3.19 0.72
C ILE A 47 12.96 -4.29 -0.32
N ASN A 48 11.80 -4.92 -0.22
CA ASN A 48 11.32 -5.92 -1.17
C ASN A 48 10.84 -5.19 -2.42
N LYS A 49 11.80 -4.71 -3.23
CA LYS A 49 11.46 -4.22 -4.56
C LYS A 49 11.03 -5.42 -5.41
N PRO A 50 9.85 -5.36 -6.04
CA PRO A 50 9.45 -6.36 -7.02
C PRO A 50 10.57 -6.55 -8.05
N ARG A 51 10.95 -7.80 -8.35
CA ARG A 51 12.01 -8.13 -9.32
C ARG A 51 11.40 -8.84 -10.52
N GLY A 52 12.04 -8.70 -11.67
CA GLY A 52 11.59 -9.37 -12.90
C GLY A 52 10.23 -8.83 -13.38
N GLU A 53 9.36 -9.72 -13.84
CA GLU A 53 8.03 -9.39 -14.37
C GLU A 53 7.13 -8.67 -13.36
N LEU A 54 7.27 -8.97 -12.06
CA LEU A 54 6.52 -8.29 -10.99
C LEU A 54 6.82 -6.79 -10.89
N SER A 55 7.98 -6.33 -11.34
CA SER A 55 8.32 -4.90 -11.35
C SER A 55 7.46 -4.07 -12.29
N GLY A 56 6.90 -4.70 -13.31
CA GLY A 56 5.93 -4.10 -14.23
C GLY A 56 4.50 -4.08 -13.68
N LEU A 57 4.17 -4.98 -12.75
CA LEU A 57 2.83 -5.19 -12.22
C LEU A 57 2.59 -4.49 -10.87
N LEU A 58 3.64 -4.29 -10.08
CA LEU A 58 3.57 -3.76 -8.72
C LEU A 58 4.48 -2.56 -8.55
N THR A 59 3.92 -1.48 -8.00
CA THR A 59 4.69 -0.34 -7.50
C THR A 59 4.70 -0.39 -5.98
N VAL A 60 5.88 -0.39 -5.34
CA VAL A 60 6.00 -0.43 -3.89
C VAL A 60 6.31 0.95 -3.33
N THR A 61 5.61 1.31 -2.26
CA THR A 61 5.83 2.54 -1.48
C THR A 61 5.78 2.23 0.01
N TYR A 62 6.37 3.12 0.81
CA TYR A 62 6.36 3.06 2.28
C TYR A 62 5.76 4.34 2.83
N PRO A 63 4.43 4.45 2.85
CA PRO A 63 3.76 5.66 3.30
C PRO A 63 4.01 5.91 4.79
N LYS A 64 4.05 7.19 5.15
CA LYS A 64 4.10 7.64 6.55
C LYS A 64 2.80 8.30 6.99
N SER A 65 1.79 8.29 6.11
CA SER A 65 0.47 8.87 6.36
C SER A 65 -0.22 8.17 7.53
N ARG A 66 -0.97 8.94 8.31
CA ARG A 66 -1.71 8.48 9.48
C ARG A 66 -3.21 8.73 9.32
N LEU A 67 -4.02 8.03 10.11
CA LEU A 67 -5.47 8.19 10.06
C LEU A 67 -5.90 9.62 10.44
N CYS A 68 -5.14 10.30 11.31
CA CYS A 68 -5.39 11.70 11.67
C CYS A 68 -5.17 12.69 10.51
N ASP A 69 -4.50 12.29 9.44
CA ASP A 69 -4.30 13.10 8.24
C ASP A 69 -5.54 13.12 7.33
N MET A 70 -6.51 12.25 7.62
CA MET A 70 -7.76 12.14 6.86
C MET A 70 -8.92 12.80 7.58
N ILE A 71 -9.76 13.49 6.83
CA ILE A 71 -11.05 14.00 7.30
C ILE A 71 -12.11 13.09 6.67
N LEU A 72 -12.73 12.28 7.52
CA LEU A 72 -13.63 11.21 7.13
C LEU A 72 -14.96 11.36 7.87
N GLU A 73 -16.00 10.75 7.33
CA GLU A 73 -17.22 10.50 8.07
C GLU A 73 -16.95 9.54 9.24
N ASP A 74 -17.63 9.72 10.35
CA ASP A 74 -17.41 8.94 11.58
C ASP A 74 -17.55 7.44 11.34
N ALA A 75 -18.55 7.02 10.55
CA ALA A 75 -18.78 5.62 10.22
C ALA A 75 -17.58 5.00 9.47
N VAL A 76 -16.99 5.71 8.52
CA VAL A 76 -15.79 5.29 7.78
C VAL A 76 -14.59 5.23 8.71
N SER A 77 -14.40 6.28 9.52
CA SER A 77 -13.30 6.37 10.49
C SER A 77 -13.32 5.20 11.46
N GLU A 78 -14.50 4.84 12.01
CA GLU A 78 -14.64 3.72 12.94
C GLU A 78 -14.32 2.36 12.29
N LYS A 79 -14.77 2.13 11.05
CA LYS A 79 -14.42 0.91 10.30
C LYS A 79 -12.90 0.79 10.10
N LEU A 80 -12.22 1.88 9.74
CA LEU A 80 -10.77 1.88 9.55
C LEU A 80 -10.02 1.68 10.87
N LYS A 81 -10.42 2.36 11.95
CA LYS A 81 -9.85 2.15 13.30
C LYS A 81 -10.00 0.69 13.73
N ARG A 82 -11.15 0.10 13.49
CA ARG A 82 -11.41 -1.30 13.80
C ARG A 82 -10.48 -2.22 13.01
N THR A 83 -10.33 -2.00 11.71
CA THR A 83 -9.42 -2.79 10.86
C THR A 83 -7.99 -2.68 11.35
N ILE A 84 -7.50 -1.48 11.64
CA ILE A 84 -6.14 -1.25 12.19
C ILE A 84 -5.96 -2.00 13.51
N LYS A 85 -6.93 -1.90 14.43
CA LYS A 85 -6.90 -2.59 15.72
C LYS A 85 -6.88 -4.11 15.56
N GLU A 86 -7.70 -4.67 14.69
CA GLU A 86 -7.74 -6.10 14.40
C GLU A 86 -6.40 -6.59 13.83
N GLN A 87 -5.79 -5.83 12.91
CA GLN A 87 -4.48 -6.14 12.34
C GLN A 87 -3.34 -6.09 13.37
N HIS A 88 -3.37 -5.15 14.31
CA HIS A 88 -2.41 -5.11 15.43
C HIS A 88 -2.60 -6.27 16.42
N LEU A 89 -3.82 -6.76 16.58
CA LEU A 89 -4.17 -7.85 17.47
C LEU A 89 -4.18 -9.23 16.78
N HIS A 90 -3.58 -9.32 15.58
CA HIS A 90 -3.62 -10.52 14.74
C HIS A 90 -3.31 -11.81 15.52
N SER A 91 -2.19 -11.86 16.26
CA SER A 91 -1.79 -13.06 17.02
C SER A 91 -2.82 -13.47 18.08
N LYS A 92 -3.38 -12.47 18.80
CA LYS A 92 -4.41 -12.73 19.82
C LYS A 92 -5.71 -13.24 19.19
N LEU A 93 -6.09 -12.72 18.04
CA LEU A 93 -7.28 -13.20 17.32
C LEU A 93 -7.10 -14.64 16.87
N GLN A 94 -5.92 -14.99 16.36
CA GLN A 94 -5.60 -16.36 15.96
C GLN A 94 -5.63 -17.35 17.12
N GLU A 95 -5.17 -16.98 18.32
CA GLU A 95 -5.28 -17.80 19.53
C GLU A 95 -6.73 -18.17 19.88
N HIS A 96 -7.68 -17.35 19.47
CA HIS A 96 -9.12 -17.58 19.65
C HIS A 96 -9.82 -18.13 18.39
N GLY A 97 -9.07 -18.58 17.39
CA GLY A 97 -9.62 -19.11 16.13
C GLY A 97 -10.29 -18.06 15.26
N LEU A 98 -10.01 -16.77 15.49
CA LEU A 98 -10.54 -15.65 14.72
C LEU A 98 -9.48 -15.10 13.76
N SER A 99 -9.94 -14.57 12.63
CA SER A 99 -9.07 -13.89 11.67
C SER A 99 -9.40 -12.39 11.62
N PRO A 100 -8.37 -11.50 11.57
CA PRO A 100 -8.61 -10.09 11.39
C PRO A 100 -9.14 -9.82 9.97
N ARG A 101 -9.91 -8.73 9.81
CA ARG A 101 -10.32 -8.27 8.49
C ARG A 101 -9.11 -7.86 7.67
N ARG A 102 -9.02 -8.39 6.47
CA ARG A 102 -7.89 -8.15 5.56
C ARG A 102 -8.27 -7.99 4.10
N LYS A 103 -9.53 -8.26 3.75
CA LYS A 103 -10.07 -8.10 2.42
C LYS A 103 -11.09 -6.96 2.46
N LEU A 104 -10.72 -5.80 1.93
CA LEU A 104 -11.54 -4.58 2.02
C LEU A 104 -11.93 -4.12 0.61
N LEU A 105 -13.20 -3.76 0.45
CA LEU A 105 -13.69 -3.11 -0.75
C LEU A 105 -14.04 -1.65 -0.42
N LEU A 106 -13.37 -0.71 -1.08
CA LEU A 106 -13.63 0.72 -0.94
C LEU A 106 -14.50 1.19 -2.11
N VAL A 107 -15.65 1.74 -1.80
CA VAL A 107 -16.66 2.12 -2.77
C VAL A 107 -16.98 3.60 -2.62
N GLY A 108 -17.13 4.34 -3.72
CA GLY A 108 -17.58 5.73 -3.67
C GLY A 108 -17.06 6.58 -4.83
N PRO A 109 -17.52 7.83 -4.95
CA PRO A 109 -17.13 8.72 -6.03
C PRO A 109 -15.62 8.97 -6.11
N PRO A 110 -15.09 9.38 -7.26
CA PRO A 110 -13.69 9.76 -7.38
C PRO A 110 -13.34 10.93 -6.44
N GLY A 111 -12.10 10.95 -5.96
CA GLY A 111 -11.62 12.02 -5.08
C GLY A 111 -12.04 11.93 -3.61
N THR A 112 -12.77 10.90 -3.18
CA THR A 112 -13.24 10.73 -1.79
C THR A 112 -12.20 10.14 -0.83
N GLY A 113 -10.97 9.85 -1.29
CA GLY A 113 -9.88 9.43 -0.42
C GLY A 113 -9.59 7.93 -0.39
N LYS A 114 -10.16 7.11 -1.29
CA LYS A 114 -9.95 5.66 -1.34
C LYS A 114 -8.47 5.27 -1.45
N THR A 115 -7.74 5.87 -2.38
CA THR A 115 -6.29 5.64 -2.55
C THR A 115 -5.48 6.13 -1.34
N MET A 116 -5.91 7.24 -0.72
CA MET A 116 -5.29 7.74 0.52
C MET A 116 -5.50 6.77 1.67
N THR A 117 -6.64 6.09 1.75
CA THR A 117 -6.93 5.08 2.77
C THR A 117 -5.93 3.92 2.73
N ALA A 118 -5.61 3.40 1.53
CA ALA A 118 -4.60 2.35 1.41
C ALA A 118 -3.22 2.83 1.92
N SER A 119 -2.85 4.08 1.63
CA SER A 119 -1.61 4.69 2.13
C SER A 119 -1.62 4.85 3.65
N VAL A 120 -2.74 5.30 4.22
CA VAL A 120 -2.89 5.46 5.67
C VAL A 120 -2.84 4.13 6.39
N LEU A 121 -3.55 3.12 5.89
CA LEU A 121 -3.49 1.78 6.49
C LEU A 121 -2.06 1.21 6.47
N ALA A 122 -1.32 1.41 5.36
CA ALA A 122 0.08 0.99 5.28
C ALA A 122 0.97 1.72 6.29
N GLY A 123 0.78 3.03 6.44
CA GLY A 123 1.49 3.86 7.41
C GLY A 123 1.16 3.51 8.86
N GLU A 124 -0.11 3.24 9.20
CA GLU A 124 -0.53 2.84 10.55
C GLU A 124 0.00 1.46 10.92
N LEU A 125 -0.02 0.52 9.97
CA LEU A 125 0.45 -0.85 10.20
C LEU A 125 1.97 -1.00 10.06
N GLY A 126 2.67 0.02 9.54
CA GLY A 126 4.12 -0.01 9.32
C GLY A 126 4.57 -1.05 8.28
N ILE A 127 3.72 -1.37 7.29
CA ILE A 127 3.98 -2.36 6.23
C ILE A 127 4.00 -1.69 4.86
N PRO A 128 4.66 -2.30 3.84
CA PRO A 128 4.69 -1.75 2.50
C PRO A 128 3.31 -1.70 1.85
N LEU A 129 3.10 -0.67 1.02
CA LEU A 129 1.96 -0.56 0.11
C LEU A 129 2.41 -0.97 -1.29
N PHE A 130 1.79 -1.99 -1.83
CA PHE A 130 1.94 -2.44 -3.21
C PHE A 130 0.73 -1.98 -4.02
N LEU A 131 0.94 -1.01 -4.90
CA LEU A 131 -0.07 -0.61 -5.87
C LEU A 131 -0.03 -1.56 -7.06
N VAL A 132 -1.13 -2.24 -7.31
CA VAL A 132 -1.29 -3.15 -8.45
C VAL A 132 -1.67 -2.34 -9.69
N ARG A 133 -0.86 -2.46 -10.72
CA ARG A 133 -1.06 -1.77 -12.00
C ARG A 133 -2.00 -2.57 -12.88
N LEU A 134 -3.29 -2.26 -12.82
CA LEU A 134 -4.32 -2.96 -13.60
C LEU A 134 -4.15 -2.76 -15.11
N ASP A 135 -3.65 -1.59 -15.55
CA ASP A 135 -3.29 -1.30 -16.94
C ASP A 135 -2.26 -2.28 -17.51
N SER A 136 -1.27 -2.66 -16.69
CA SER A 136 -0.22 -3.63 -17.07
C SER A 136 -0.67 -5.09 -16.90
N LEU A 137 -1.68 -5.31 -16.07
CA LEU A 137 -2.21 -6.64 -15.78
C LEU A 137 -3.18 -7.09 -16.88
N ILE A 138 -4.01 -6.18 -17.39
CA ILE A 138 -4.99 -6.47 -18.44
C ILE A 138 -4.28 -6.44 -19.79
N THR A 139 -4.18 -7.58 -20.47
CA THR A 139 -3.63 -7.71 -21.82
C THR A 139 -4.68 -8.21 -22.79
N LYS A 140 -4.42 -8.04 -24.09
CA LYS A 140 -5.30 -8.58 -25.15
C LYS A 140 -5.39 -10.12 -25.14
N PHE A 141 -4.47 -10.78 -24.44
CA PHE A 141 -4.39 -12.24 -24.34
C PHE A 141 -4.78 -12.71 -22.94
N MET A 142 -5.90 -13.39 -22.84
CA MET A 142 -6.49 -13.85 -21.58
C MET A 142 -5.60 -14.72 -20.72
N GLY A 143 -4.89 -15.66 -21.33
CA GLY A 143 -3.98 -16.54 -20.60
C GLY A 143 -2.89 -15.76 -19.85
N GLU A 144 -2.43 -14.64 -20.40
CA GLU A 144 -1.46 -13.76 -19.78
C GLU A 144 -2.05 -13.00 -18.60
N THR A 145 -3.27 -12.47 -18.71
CA THR A 145 -3.92 -11.72 -17.62
C THR A 145 -4.10 -12.61 -16.40
N ALA A 146 -4.59 -13.84 -16.57
CA ALA A 146 -4.76 -14.79 -15.47
C ALA A 146 -3.41 -15.20 -14.85
N ALA A 147 -2.38 -15.39 -15.67
CA ALA A 147 -1.03 -15.73 -15.21
C ALA A 147 -0.41 -14.56 -14.41
N LYS A 148 -0.52 -13.33 -14.91
CA LYS A 148 -0.04 -12.12 -14.23
C LYS A 148 -0.77 -11.89 -12.89
N LEU A 149 -2.09 -12.10 -12.87
CA LEU A 149 -2.88 -12.01 -11.65
C LEU A 149 -2.41 -13.04 -10.61
N ARG A 150 -2.11 -14.28 -11.06
CA ARG A 150 -1.55 -15.31 -10.17
C ARG A 150 -0.21 -14.89 -9.60
N GLN A 151 0.69 -14.31 -10.40
CA GLN A 151 1.98 -13.78 -9.91
C GLN A 151 1.78 -12.69 -8.83
N VAL A 152 0.77 -11.83 -8.98
CA VAL A 152 0.43 -10.84 -7.94
C VAL A 152 -0.02 -11.54 -6.66
N PHE A 153 -0.91 -12.55 -6.74
CA PHE A 153 -1.36 -13.29 -5.56
C PHE A 153 -0.26 -14.16 -4.92
N ASP A 154 0.67 -14.69 -5.71
CA ASP A 154 1.89 -15.34 -5.18
C ASP A 154 2.73 -14.34 -4.38
N ALA A 155 2.84 -13.09 -4.84
CA ALA A 155 3.50 -12.04 -4.07
C ALA A 155 2.74 -11.70 -2.78
N VAL A 156 1.39 -11.64 -2.82
CA VAL A 156 0.52 -11.46 -1.62
C VAL A 156 0.82 -12.52 -0.57
N GLY A 157 1.00 -13.77 -0.99
CA GLY A 157 1.32 -14.90 -0.09
C GLY A 157 2.73 -14.84 0.50
N ASN A 158 3.70 -14.34 -0.27
CA ASN A 158 5.12 -14.38 0.09
C ASN A 158 5.60 -13.14 0.84
N VAL A 159 4.98 -11.98 0.62
CA VAL A 159 5.44 -10.71 1.19
C VAL A 159 4.27 -10.01 1.88
N ARG A 160 4.35 -9.90 3.21
CA ARG A 160 3.32 -9.16 3.96
C ARG A 160 3.31 -7.69 3.58
N GLY A 161 2.14 -7.19 3.19
CA GLY A 161 1.92 -5.80 2.80
C GLY A 161 0.45 -5.50 2.56
N ILE A 162 0.19 -4.27 2.15
CA ILE A 162 -1.12 -3.89 1.60
C ILE A 162 -1.02 -3.98 0.09
N TYR A 163 -1.88 -4.77 -0.53
CA TYR A 163 -2.01 -4.89 -1.98
C TYR A 163 -3.26 -4.15 -2.42
N PHE A 164 -3.06 -3.05 -3.10
CA PHE A 164 -4.12 -2.13 -3.47
C PHE A 164 -4.42 -2.21 -4.97
N PHE A 165 -5.65 -2.58 -5.29
CA PHE A 165 -6.21 -2.65 -6.63
C PHE A 165 -7.09 -1.42 -6.84
N ASP A 166 -6.52 -0.35 -7.41
CA ASP A 166 -7.26 0.88 -7.69
C ASP A 166 -8.05 0.76 -9.00
N GLU A 167 -9.16 1.48 -9.11
CA GLU A 167 -10.02 1.46 -10.29
C GLU A 167 -10.41 0.03 -10.73
N PHE A 168 -10.78 -0.79 -9.75
CA PHE A 168 -11.09 -2.20 -9.95
C PHE A 168 -12.24 -2.42 -10.97
N ASP A 169 -13.09 -1.43 -11.16
CA ASP A 169 -14.12 -1.38 -12.19
C ASP A 169 -13.55 -1.41 -13.62
N ALA A 170 -12.27 -1.05 -13.82
CA ALA A 170 -11.60 -1.21 -15.11
C ALA A 170 -11.59 -2.68 -15.58
N ILE A 171 -11.56 -3.63 -14.65
CA ILE A 171 -11.69 -5.07 -14.96
C ILE A 171 -13.11 -5.40 -15.45
N GLY A 172 -14.13 -4.63 -15.03
CA GLY A 172 -15.54 -4.82 -15.40
C GLY A 172 -16.05 -3.98 -16.57
N SER A 173 -15.36 -2.89 -16.92
CA SER A 173 -15.89 -1.82 -17.78
C SER A 173 -15.42 -1.82 -19.23
N GLN A 174 -14.53 -2.71 -19.66
CA GLN A 174 -14.14 -2.78 -21.08
C GLN A 174 -15.32 -3.25 -21.96
N ARG A 175 -16.22 -2.29 -22.23
CA ARG A 175 -17.39 -2.44 -23.10
C ARG A 175 -16.97 -2.15 -24.53
N GLY A 176 -16.40 -3.12 -25.20
CA GLY A 176 -15.92 -2.84 -26.55
C GLY A 176 -16.03 -3.93 -27.59
N LEU A 177 -16.79 -4.95 -27.51
CA LEU A 177 -17.17 -5.89 -28.57
C LEU A 177 -17.80 -7.11 -27.89
N ALA A 178 -18.82 -7.72 -28.46
CA ALA A 178 -19.62 -8.80 -27.88
C ALA A 178 -18.79 -10.04 -27.42
N ASN A 179 -17.54 -10.17 -27.86
CA ASN A 179 -16.62 -11.25 -27.47
C ASN A 179 -15.86 -10.98 -26.15
N ASP A 180 -15.74 -9.71 -25.72
CA ASP A 180 -14.92 -9.34 -24.56
C ASP A 180 -15.63 -9.57 -23.22
N VAL A 181 -16.98 -9.60 -23.20
CA VAL A 181 -17.77 -9.74 -21.94
C VAL A 181 -17.48 -11.09 -21.26
N GLY A 182 -17.28 -12.15 -22.04
CA GLY A 182 -16.94 -13.47 -21.51
C GLY A 182 -15.54 -13.53 -20.89
N GLU A 183 -14.62 -12.74 -21.44
CA GLU A 183 -13.23 -12.67 -21.04
C GLU A 183 -13.08 -11.93 -19.72
N ILE A 184 -13.71 -10.79 -19.61
CA ILE A 184 -13.73 -9.95 -18.42
C ILE A 184 -14.29 -10.73 -17.23
N ARG A 185 -15.41 -11.44 -17.43
CA ARG A 185 -16.01 -12.30 -16.40
C ARG A 185 -15.06 -13.40 -15.92
N ARG A 186 -14.25 -13.98 -16.82
CA ARG A 186 -13.27 -15.00 -16.43
C ARG A 186 -12.13 -14.43 -15.59
N VAL A 187 -11.62 -13.25 -15.94
CA VAL A 187 -10.58 -12.55 -15.13
C VAL A 187 -11.15 -12.21 -13.76
N LEU A 188 -12.37 -11.66 -13.70
CA LEU A 188 -13.06 -11.36 -12.44
C LEU A 188 -13.25 -12.62 -11.59
N ASN A 189 -13.73 -13.72 -12.20
CA ASN A 189 -13.91 -14.99 -11.50
C ASN A 189 -12.56 -15.56 -11.00
N SER A 190 -11.49 -15.42 -11.77
CA SER A 190 -10.14 -15.83 -11.33
C SER A 190 -9.67 -15.00 -10.14
N PHE A 191 -9.91 -13.69 -10.17
CA PHE A 191 -9.61 -12.80 -9.04
C PHE A 191 -10.41 -13.18 -7.79
N LEU A 192 -11.71 -13.41 -7.94
CA LEU A 192 -12.58 -13.84 -6.84
C LEU A 192 -12.11 -15.16 -6.23
N GLN A 193 -11.76 -16.12 -7.06
CA GLN A 193 -11.23 -17.41 -6.60
C GLN A 193 -9.91 -17.23 -5.83
N MET A 194 -9.00 -16.39 -6.33
CA MET A 194 -7.73 -16.13 -5.66
C MET A 194 -7.92 -15.40 -4.33
N ILE A 195 -8.82 -14.42 -4.26
CA ILE A 195 -9.20 -13.78 -2.99
C ILE A 195 -9.73 -14.80 -1.99
N GLU A 196 -10.61 -15.69 -2.41
CA GLU A 196 -11.16 -16.72 -1.50
C GLU A 196 -10.10 -17.66 -0.98
N GLN A 197 -9.20 -18.10 -1.86
CA GLN A 197 -8.13 -19.05 -1.53
C GLN A 197 -6.98 -18.42 -0.74
N ASP A 198 -6.89 -17.08 -0.74
CA ASP A 198 -5.81 -16.40 -0.02
C ASP A 198 -5.93 -16.56 1.49
N GLN A 199 -4.87 -17.08 2.10
CA GLN A 199 -4.71 -17.28 3.54
C GLN A 199 -3.50 -16.51 4.10
N SER A 200 -2.98 -15.55 3.34
CA SER A 200 -1.82 -14.75 3.76
C SER A 200 -2.14 -13.81 4.92
N ASN A 201 -1.10 -13.22 5.50
CA ASN A 201 -1.23 -12.15 6.50
C ASN A 201 -1.20 -10.75 5.86
N SER A 202 -1.30 -10.68 4.55
CA SER A 202 -1.39 -9.43 3.81
C SER A 202 -2.81 -8.86 3.82
N VAL A 203 -2.93 -7.55 3.61
CA VAL A 203 -4.22 -6.88 3.45
C VAL A 203 -4.46 -6.63 1.97
N ILE A 204 -5.58 -7.09 1.45
CA ILE A 204 -6.00 -6.86 0.06
C ILE A 204 -7.08 -5.80 0.07
N ILE A 205 -6.88 -4.74 -0.69
CA ILE A 205 -7.82 -3.63 -0.82
C ILE A 205 -8.15 -3.45 -2.30
N ALA A 206 -9.42 -3.51 -2.64
CA ALA A 206 -9.91 -3.08 -3.95
C ALA A 206 -10.69 -1.77 -3.82
N ALA A 207 -10.57 -0.89 -4.79
CA ALA A 207 -11.31 0.37 -4.84
C ALA A 207 -12.05 0.52 -6.16
N THR A 208 -13.30 0.97 -6.09
CA THR A 208 -14.13 1.21 -7.27
C THR A 208 -14.90 2.51 -7.16
N ASN A 209 -15.07 3.18 -8.30
CA ASN A 209 -15.96 4.32 -8.44
C ASN A 209 -17.35 3.91 -8.92
N HIS A 210 -17.51 2.68 -9.43
CA HIS A 210 -18.69 2.16 -10.12
C HIS A 210 -19.16 0.83 -9.50
N PRO A 211 -19.70 0.82 -8.27
CA PRO A 211 -20.16 -0.40 -7.61
C PRO A 211 -21.26 -1.12 -8.38
N GLU A 212 -22.04 -0.39 -9.17
CA GLU A 212 -23.15 -0.90 -9.98
C GLU A 212 -22.69 -1.83 -11.12
N ILE A 213 -21.42 -1.76 -11.51
CA ILE A 213 -20.84 -2.62 -12.55
C ILE A 213 -20.40 -3.96 -11.96
N LEU A 214 -20.15 -4.01 -10.65
CA LEU A 214 -19.63 -5.18 -9.96
C LEU A 214 -20.76 -6.13 -9.58
N ASP A 215 -20.55 -7.43 -9.81
CA ASP A 215 -21.49 -8.46 -9.42
C ASP A 215 -21.62 -8.54 -7.89
N TYR A 216 -22.84 -8.77 -7.40
CA TYR A 216 -23.11 -8.94 -5.96
C TYR A 216 -22.28 -10.07 -5.33
N ALA A 217 -21.90 -11.08 -6.11
CA ALA A 217 -21.00 -12.15 -5.67
C ALA A 217 -19.64 -11.64 -5.21
N LEU A 218 -19.17 -10.52 -5.79
CA LEU A 218 -17.88 -9.89 -5.42
C LEU A 218 -17.93 -9.31 -4.01
N PHE A 219 -19.00 -8.62 -3.64
CA PHE A 219 -19.15 -8.00 -2.32
C PHE A 219 -19.04 -9.02 -1.18
N ARG A 220 -19.49 -10.25 -1.40
CA ARG A 220 -19.45 -11.34 -0.41
C ARG A 220 -18.05 -11.92 -0.18
N ARG A 221 -17.08 -11.59 -1.02
CA ARG A 221 -15.70 -12.08 -0.92
C ARG A 221 -14.80 -11.14 -0.10
N PHE A 222 -15.31 -9.97 0.21
CA PHE A 222 -14.60 -9.01 1.06
C PHE A 222 -15.11 -9.11 2.50
N ASP A 223 -14.21 -8.94 3.46
CA ASP A 223 -14.50 -8.99 4.90
C ASP A 223 -15.28 -7.75 5.35
N ASP A 224 -15.03 -6.60 4.67
CA ASP A 224 -15.80 -5.37 4.89
C ASP A 224 -15.88 -4.53 3.61
N VAL A 225 -17.02 -3.84 3.47
CA VAL A 225 -17.26 -2.84 2.42
C VAL A 225 -17.33 -1.46 3.07
N ILE A 226 -16.45 -0.56 2.64
CA ILE A 226 -16.36 0.79 3.16
C ILE A 226 -16.84 1.76 2.08
N GLU A 227 -17.99 2.39 2.35
CA GLU A 227 -18.63 3.32 1.44
C GLU A 227 -18.20 4.76 1.77
N TYR A 228 -17.72 5.47 0.75
CA TYR A 228 -17.31 6.87 0.84
C TYR A 228 -18.38 7.75 0.20
N GLY A 229 -18.93 8.66 1.01
CA GLY A 229 -19.77 9.76 0.53
C GLY A 229 -18.95 10.94 0.00
N LEU A 230 -19.62 11.87 -0.64
CA LEU A 230 -19.02 13.19 -0.91
C LEU A 230 -18.89 13.96 0.41
N PRO A 231 -17.80 14.72 0.62
CA PRO A 231 -17.59 15.45 1.85
C PRO A 231 -18.66 16.54 2.04
N ASP A 232 -19.15 16.68 3.25
CA ASP A 232 -20.06 17.75 3.64
C ASP A 232 -19.33 19.10 3.79
N GLN A 233 -20.10 20.17 4.03
CA GLN A 233 -19.53 21.51 4.16
C GLN A 233 -18.54 21.62 5.33
N THR A 234 -18.78 20.90 6.43
CA THR A 234 -17.92 20.92 7.62
C THR A 234 -16.60 20.22 7.34
N GLN A 235 -16.65 19.09 6.64
CA GLN A 235 -15.49 18.34 6.20
C GLN A 235 -14.66 19.13 5.18
N ILE A 236 -15.32 19.78 4.19
CA ILE A 236 -14.64 20.65 3.22
C ILE A 236 -13.94 21.80 3.93
N ALA A 237 -14.62 22.48 4.87
CA ALA A 237 -14.02 23.57 5.65
C ALA A 237 -12.80 23.09 6.46
N ALA A 238 -12.89 21.92 7.08
CA ALA A 238 -11.79 21.32 7.82
C ALA A 238 -10.60 20.95 6.89
N MET A 239 -10.86 20.38 5.71
CA MET A 239 -9.83 20.09 4.70
C MET A 239 -9.10 21.35 4.24
N LEU A 240 -9.85 22.40 3.91
CA LEU A 240 -9.30 23.69 3.51
C LEU A 240 -8.47 24.31 4.64
N LYS A 241 -8.99 24.32 5.86
CA LYS A 241 -8.28 24.84 7.04
C LYS A 241 -6.97 24.09 7.29
N GLY A 242 -6.98 22.77 7.21
CA GLY A 242 -5.78 21.94 7.36
C GLY A 242 -4.73 22.22 6.28
N ARG A 243 -5.15 22.34 5.01
CA ARG A 243 -4.25 22.63 3.88
C ARG A 243 -3.69 24.05 3.91
N LEU A 244 -4.48 25.02 4.37
CA LEU A 244 -4.08 26.43 4.45
C LEU A 244 -3.34 26.80 5.73
N ALA A 245 -3.28 25.92 6.72
CA ALA A 245 -2.62 26.19 8.01
C ALA A 245 -1.12 26.56 7.86
N GLY A 246 -0.45 26.08 6.81
CA GLY A 246 0.94 26.43 6.50
C GLY A 246 1.14 27.76 5.75
N PHE A 247 0.05 28.38 5.28
CA PHE A 247 0.12 29.65 4.55
C PHE A 247 -0.22 30.81 5.48
N LYS A 248 0.68 31.80 5.61
CA LYS A 248 0.37 33.06 6.31
C LYS A 248 -0.64 33.83 5.44
N SER A 249 -1.91 33.83 5.84
CA SER A 249 -2.94 34.67 5.23
C SER A 249 -2.64 36.13 5.56
N THR A 250 -2.25 36.91 4.56
CA THR A 250 -2.39 38.37 4.62
C THR A 250 -3.88 38.67 4.54
N ARG A 251 -4.44 39.23 5.58
CA ARG A 251 -5.88 39.49 5.83
C ARG A 251 -6.59 40.41 4.81
N SER A 252 -6.06 40.64 3.60
CA SER A 252 -6.58 41.64 2.66
C SER A 252 -7.26 41.09 1.40
N ALA A 253 -7.51 39.80 1.26
CA ALA A 253 -7.99 39.22 -0.01
C ALA A 253 -9.47 38.78 -0.02
N TRP A 254 -10.24 38.99 1.05
CA TRP A 254 -11.65 38.57 1.09
C TRP A 254 -12.52 39.72 1.66
N LYS A 255 -12.80 40.71 0.80
CA LYS A 255 -13.94 41.63 0.92
C LYS A 255 -14.84 41.45 -0.28
#